data_7a048c588aeac00ba10f46f2d03f0f3f
#
_entry.id   7a048c588aeac00ba10f46f2d03f0f3f
#
_cell.length_a   1.000
_cell.length_b   1.000
_cell.length_c   1.000
_cell.angle_alpha   90.00
_cell.angle_beta   90.00
_cell.angle_gamma   90.00
#
_symmetry.space_group_name_H-M   'P 1'
#
loop_
_entity.id
_entity.type
_entity.pdbx_description
1 polymer ?
#
loop_
_entity_poly.entity_id
_entity_poly.type
_entity_poly.pdbx_seq_one_letter_code
_entity_poly.pdbx_strand_id
1 'polypeptide(L)'
;MEFNEKTFSSQANFHLAGIIPIAGQDLDFKMPYPDSMLPVAPNYTMIEAAVVECAFAGCDTIWIICNDDIAPIIRYRIGDYIQDPLYFYNKYGPTPSGMRKRISIYWVPIHPKDRDKRDCLSWSVIHGALSALKVSSKLSKWMIPDKYYVSFPYGIFDPRQLKNYRKKIKTTNNFYVSHNNETVENNNFLSFTFGKEEF
;
A
#
# COMPACT_ATOMS: atom_id res chain seq x y z
N MET A 1 -21.42 -33.35 10.94
CA MET A 1 -20.52 -32.18 10.91
C MET A 1 -20.00 -32.08 9.49
N GLU A 2 -20.65 -31.30 8.65
CA GLU A 2 -20.14 -31.02 7.30
C GLU A 2 -19.03 -29.99 7.41
N PHE A 3 -17.81 -30.41 7.16
CA PHE A 3 -16.68 -29.51 6.98
C PHE A 3 -16.88 -28.72 5.68
N ASN A 4 -17.12 -27.44 5.81
CA ASN A 4 -17.32 -26.55 4.68
C ASN A 4 -15.95 -26.26 4.01
N GLU A 5 -15.50 -27.18 3.12
CA GLU A 5 -14.22 -27.10 2.40
C GLU A 5 -14.03 -25.82 1.60
N LYS A 6 -15.11 -25.10 1.29
CA LYS A 6 -15.06 -23.86 0.52
C LYS A 6 -14.39 -22.68 1.26
N THR A 7 -14.34 -22.72 2.59
CA THR A 7 -13.79 -21.61 3.39
C THR A 7 -12.27 -21.64 3.48
N PHE A 8 -11.64 -22.79 3.29
CA PHE A 8 -10.18 -22.94 3.40
C PHE A 8 -9.44 -22.63 2.10
N SER A 9 -10.03 -22.89 0.95
CA SER A 9 -9.39 -22.68 -0.37
C SER A 9 -9.36 -21.20 -0.80
N SER A 10 -10.26 -20.36 -0.31
CA SER A 10 -10.34 -18.95 -0.70
C SER A 10 -9.28 -18.06 0.02
N GLN A 11 -8.77 -18.47 1.17
CA GLN A 11 -7.81 -17.67 1.93
C GLN A 11 -6.35 -17.89 1.52
N ALA A 12 -6.02 -19.03 0.93
CA ALA A 12 -4.64 -19.37 0.56
C ALA A 12 -4.11 -18.54 -0.63
N ASN A 13 -4.99 -17.99 -1.45
CA ASN A 13 -4.64 -17.33 -2.71
C ASN A 13 -5.07 -15.86 -2.78
N PHE A 14 -5.55 -15.28 -1.68
CA PHE A 14 -6.01 -13.90 -1.66
C PHE A 14 -4.83 -12.93 -1.74
N HIS A 15 -4.79 -12.10 -2.80
CA HIS A 15 -3.76 -11.12 -3.04
C HIS A 15 -4.25 -9.71 -2.71
N LEU A 16 -3.64 -9.08 -1.70
CA LEU A 16 -3.87 -7.69 -1.32
C LEU A 16 -2.73 -6.82 -1.88
N ALA A 17 -3.07 -5.88 -2.75
CA ALA A 17 -2.11 -4.91 -3.27
C ALA A 17 -2.20 -3.58 -2.52
N GLY A 18 -1.09 -3.09 -1.98
CA GLY A 18 -0.98 -1.75 -1.42
C GLY A 18 -0.80 -0.71 -2.51
N ILE A 19 -1.52 0.39 -2.46
CA ILE A 19 -1.42 1.54 -3.38
C ILE A 19 -1.00 2.76 -2.58
N ILE A 20 0.11 3.38 -2.95
CA ILE A 20 0.61 4.60 -2.31
C ILE A 20 0.68 5.71 -3.36
N PRO A 21 -0.33 6.59 -3.44
CA PRO A 21 -0.36 7.71 -4.37
C PRO A 21 0.46 8.87 -3.80
N ILE A 22 1.55 9.21 -4.44
CA ILE A 22 2.40 10.37 -4.09
C ILE A 22 2.60 11.34 -5.26
N ALA A 23 1.91 11.08 -6.36
CA ALA A 23 1.85 12.00 -7.49
C ALA A 23 0.57 12.81 -7.42
N GLY A 24 0.66 14.08 -7.70
CA GLY A 24 -0.51 14.92 -7.97
C GLY A 24 -1.04 15.75 -6.82
N GLN A 25 -0.40 15.77 -5.66
CA GLN A 25 -0.73 16.77 -4.64
C GLN A 25 0.45 17.04 -3.73
N ASP A 26 1.04 18.21 -3.87
CA ASP A 26 1.96 18.76 -2.90
C ASP A 26 1.16 19.42 -1.78
N LEU A 27 1.59 19.25 -0.53
CA LEU A 27 0.99 19.91 0.63
C LEU A 27 1.40 21.38 0.75
N ASP A 28 2.01 21.94 -0.28
CA ASP A 28 2.48 23.33 -0.35
C ASP A 28 3.41 23.77 0.82
N PHE A 29 4.19 22.84 1.32
CA PHE A 29 5.20 23.16 2.35
C PHE A 29 6.41 23.94 1.80
N LYS A 30 6.47 24.13 0.48
CA LYS A 30 7.57 24.83 -0.22
C LYS A 30 8.95 24.29 0.15
N MET A 31 9.06 22.99 0.34
CA MET A 31 10.31 22.33 0.66
C MET A 31 11.12 22.05 -0.61
N PRO A 32 12.47 22.04 -0.53
CA PRO A 32 13.33 21.73 -1.67
C PRO A 32 13.39 20.24 -2.02
N TYR A 33 12.50 19.42 -1.46
CA TYR A 33 12.39 17.98 -1.67
C TYR A 33 10.91 17.56 -1.60
N PRO A 34 10.55 16.38 -2.15
CA PRO A 34 9.16 15.92 -2.15
C PRO A 34 8.57 15.86 -0.74
N ASP A 35 7.34 16.33 -0.56
CA ASP A 35 6.65 16.35 0.73
C ASP A 35 6.54 14.97 1.38
N SER A 36 6.36 13.93 0.56
CA SER A 36 6.37 12.54 1.03
C SER A 36 7.67 12.11 1.73
N MET A 37 8.77 12.86 1.52
CA MET A 37 10.05 12.62 2.18
C MET A 37 10.25 13.42 3.47
N LEU A 38 9.26 14.16 3.93
CA LEU A 38 9.30 14.85 5.22
C LEU A 38 9.55 13.84 6.35
N PRO A 39 10.48 14.15 7.28
CA PRO A 39 10.76 13.28 8.40
C PRO A 39 9.63 13.35 9.44
N VAL A 40 9.12 12.21 9.87
CA VAL A 40 8.15 12.07 10.96
C VAL A 40 8.81 11.61 12.26
N ALA A 41 10.01 11.04 12.14
CA ALA A 41 10.87 10.66 13.25
C ALA A 41 12.34 10.65 12.80
N PRO A 42 13.31 10.54 13.71
CA PRO A 42 14.71 10.41 13.33
C PRO A 42 14.90 9.25 12.34
N ASN A 43 15.45 9.57 11.16
CA ASN A 43 15.69 8.63 10.07
C ASN A 43 14.45 7.87 9.56
N TYR A 44 13.24 8.48 9.65
CA TYR A 44 11.99 7.89 9.24
C TYR A 44 11.10 8.93 8.58
N THR A 45 10.70 8.70 7.34
CA THR A 45 9.96 9.64 6.49
C THR A 45 8.49 9.24 6.35
N MET A 46 7.65 10.17 5.87
CA MET A 46 6.22 9.95 5.64
C MET A 46 5.96 8.78 4.68
N ILE A 47 6.74 8.70 3.59
CA ILE A 47 6.58 7.60 2.63
C ILE A 47 7.01 6.25 3.23
N GLU A 48 8.03 6.21 4.09
CA GLU A 48 8.39 4.99 4.82
C GLU A 48 7.27 4.57 5.76
N ALA A 49 6.57 5.52 6.40
CA ALA A 49 5.42 5.24 7.24
C ALA A 49 4.30 4.55 6.43
N ALA A 50 3.96 5.06 5.24
CA ALA A 50 2.97 4.45 4.36
C ALA A 50 3.36 3.05 3.88
N VAL A 51 4.63 2.84 3.53
CA VAL A 51 5.15 1.51 3.15
C VAL A 51 5.05 0.51 4.31
N VAL A 52 5.43 0.93 5.52
CA VAL A 52 5.33 0.11 6.73
C VAL A 52 3.88 -0.17 7.08
N GLU A 53 2.99 0.80 6.92
CA GLU A 53 1.55 0.63 7.09
C GLU A 53 1.00 -0.46 6.17
N CYS A 54 1.28 -0.41 4.86
CA CYS A 54 0.92 -1.46 3.91
C CYS A 54 1.42 -2.84 4.34
N ALA A 55 2.65 -2.92 4.87
CA ALA A 55 3.20 -4.17 5.38
C ALA A 55 2.45 -4.68 6.61
N PHE A 56 2.08 -3.81 7.56
CA PHE A 56 1.25 -4.19 8.72
C PHE A 56 -0.19 -4.53 8.33
N ALA A 57 -0.77 -3.88 7.32
CA ALA A 57 -2.08 -4.22 6.77
C ALA A 57 -2.11 -5.62 6.13
N GLY A 58 -0.94 -6.16 5.77
CA GLY A 58 -0.80 -7.49 5.18
C GLY A 58 -0.84 -7.50 3.67
N CYS A 59 -0.43 -6.42 3.03
CA CYS A 59 -0.26 -6.37 1.58
C CYS A 59 0.77 -7.40 1.12
N ASP A 60 0.52 -7.98 -0.04
CA ASP A 60 1.40 -8.96 -0.68
C ASP A 60 2.33 -8.28 -1.69
N THR A 61 1.91 -7.15 -2.25
CA THR A 61 2.70 -6.25 -3.09
C THR A 61 2.38 -4.80 -2.75
N ILE A 62 3.31 -3.87 -3.03
CA ILE A 62 3.11 -2.42 -2.84
C ILE A 62 3.41 -1.73 -4.15
N TRP A 63 2.54 -0.81 -4.54
CA TRP A 63 2.62 -0.03 -5.78
C TRP A 63 2.68 1.45 -5.42
N ILE A 64 3.81 2.10 -5.74
CA ILE A 64 4.03 3.52 -5.46
C ILE A 64 3.85 4.29 -6.77
N ILE A 65 2.86 5.18 -6.77
CA ILE A 65 2.52 6.02 -7.91
C ILE A 65 3.17 7.38 -7.68
N CYS A 66 4.14 7.71 -8.51
CA CYS A 66 4.93 8.92 -8.35
C CYS A 66 5.28 9.56 -9.70
N ASN A 67 5.64 10.82 -9.68
CA ASN A 67 6.21 11.47 -10.85
C ASN A 67 7.59 10.87 -11.14
N ASP A 68 7.92 10.76 -12.43
CA ASP A 68 9.15 10.12 -12.90
C ASP A 68 10.44 10.85 -12.46
N ASP A 69 10.37 12.16 -12.21
CA ASP A 69 11.49 12.98 -11.73
C ASP A 69 11.82 12.74 -10.24
N ILE A 70 10.81 12.49 -9.41
CA ILE A 70 11.00 12.25 -7.97
C ILE A 70 11.19 10.77 -7.62
N ALA A 71 10.76 9.86 -8.51
CA ALA A 71 10.85 8.43 -8.29
C ALA A 71 12.27 7.94 -7.93
N PRO A 72 13.35 8.38 -8.58
CA PRO A 72 14.70 7.90 -8.28
C PRO A 72 15.14 8.19 -6.84
N ILE A 73 14.85 9.37 -6.31
CA ILE A 73 15.27 9.75 -4.96
C ILE A 73 14.52 8.97 -3.89
N ILE A 74 13.20 8.77 -4.10
CA ILE A 74 12.38 8.01 -3.17
C ILE A 74 12.77 6.53 -3.23
N ARG A 75 12.98 5.97 -4.43
CA ARG A 75 13.42 4.59 -4.60
C ARG A 75 14.79 4.32 -3.97
N TYR A 76 15.71 5.26 -4.08
CA TYR A 76 17.01 5.16 -3.41
C TYR A 76 16.85 5.02 -1.88
N ARG A 77 15.87 5.71 -1.29
CA ARG A 77 15.59 5.67 0.13
C ARG A 77 14.89 4.40 0.59
N ILE A 78 13.87 3.96 -0.15
CA ILE A 78 12.98 2.86 0.27
C ILE A 78 13.50 1.50 -0.23
N GLY A 79 14.07 1.46 -1.44
CA GLY A 79 14.45 0.23 -2.13
C GLY A 79 13.27 -0.44 -2.86
N ASP A 80 13.47 -1.69 -3.27
CA ASP A 80 12.53 -2.45 -4.11
C ASP A 80 11.73 -3.51 -3.32
N TYR A 81 11.91 -3.60 -2.02
CA TYR A 81 11.13 -4.50 -1.16
C TYR A 81 11.19 -4.09 0.30
N ILE A 82 10.19 -4.51 1.06
CA ILE A 82 10.17 -4.47 2.52
C ILE A 82 9.95 -5.89 3.05
N GLN A 83 10.45 -6.17 4.25
CA GLN A 83 10.17 -7.44 4.94
C GLN A 83 8.87 -7.31 5.74
N ASP A 84 8.02 -8.34 5.69
CA ASP A 84 6.81 -8.38 6.50
C ASP A 84 7.15 -8.33 8.00
N PRO A 85 6.77 -7.26 8.71
CA PRO A 85 7.17 -7.07 10.11
C PRO A 85 6.62 -8.16 11.04
N LEU A 86 5.53 -8.82 10.69
CA LEU A 86 4.96 -9.88 11.53
C LEU A 86 5.75 -11.19 11.46
N TYR A 87 6.51 -11.42 10.43
CA TYR A 87 7.40 -12.58 10.35
C TYR A 87 8.59 -12.49 11.30
N PHE A 88 8.99 -11.29 11.72
CA PHE A 88 10.04 -11.09 12.71
C PHE A 88 9.62 -11.39 14.14
N TYR A 89 8.34 -11.23 14.45
CA TYR A 89 7.79 -11.34 15.81
C TYR A 89 7.13 -12.69 16.08
N ASN A 90 7.25 -13.66 15.18
CA ASN A 90 6.77 -15.01 15.48
C ASN A 90 7.60 -15.67 16.58
N LYS A 91 6.91 -16.26 17.56
CA LYS A 91 7.45 -16.88 18.77
C LYS A 91 8.40 -18.08 18.54
N TYR A 92 8.69 -18.43 17.32
CA TYR A 92 9.43 -19.65 16.94
C TYR A 92 10.91 -19.45 16.67
N GLY A 93 11.51 -18.39 17.20
CA GLY A 93 12.94 -18.14 17.08
C GLY A 93 13.38 -17.51 15.76
N PRO A 94 14.67 -17.28 15.56
CA PRO A 94 15.18 -16.67 14.35
C PRO A 94 14.90 -17.57 13.14
N THR A 95 13.93 -17.18 12.33
CA THR A 95 13.70 -17.85 11.04
C THR A 95 14.94 -17.70 10.15
N PRO A 96 15.41 -18.76 9.50
CA PRO A 96 16.48 -18.66 8.53
C PRO A 96 16.20 -17.55 7.52
N SER A 97 17.22 -16.82 7.09
CA SER A 97 17.09 -15.64 6.22
C SER A 97 16.29 -15.90 4.93
N GLY A 98 16.17 -17.15 4.49
CA GLY A 98 15.36 -17.54 3.32
C GLY A 98 13.86 -17.65 3.57
N MET A 99 13.39 -17.64 4.81
CA MET A 99 11.96 -17.76 5.14
C MET A 99 11.27 -16.42 5.43
N ARG A 100 11.97 -15.32 5.27
CA ARG A 100 11.38 -13.99 5.47
C ARG A 100 10.47 -13.65 4.30
N LYS A 101 9.20 -13.36 4.57
CA LYS A 101 8.28 -12.87 3.54
C LYS A 101 8.73 -11.49 3.09
N ARG A 102 9.21 -11.37 1.85
CA ARG A 102 9.48 -10.10 1.19
C ARG A 102 8.23 -9.62 0.50
N ILE A 103 7.92 -8.35 0.69
CA ILE A 103 6.85 -7.64 -0.01
C ILE A 103 7.52 -6.78 -1.06
N SER A 104 7.30 -7.11 -2.33
CA SER A 104 7.88 -6.36 -3.45
C SER A 104 7.24 -5.00 -3.60
N ILE A 105 8.06 -3.99 -3.91
CA ILE A 105 7.63 -2.63 -4.19
C ILE A 105 7.78 -2.39 -5.69
N TYR A 106 6.68 -1.98 -6.33
CA TYR A 106 6.61 -1.63 -7.74
C TYR A 106 6.44 -0.14 -7.91
N TRP A 107 7.17 0.41 -8.85
CA TRP A 107 7.18 1.84 -9.16
C TRP A 107 6.32 2.10 -10.38
N VAL A 108 5.34 2.98 -10.25
CA VAL A 108 4.41 3.35 -11.33
C VAL A 108 4.64 4.84 -11.64
N PRO A 109 5.48 5.14 -12.63
CA PRO A 109 5.76 6.53 -12.97
C PRO A 109 4.57 7.15 -13.69
N ILE A 110 4.27 8.41 -13.38
CA ILE A 110 3.33 9.23 -14.14
C ILE A 110 4.09 9.99 -15.19
N HIS A 111 3.67 9.81 -16.45
CA HIS A 111 4.28 10.47 -17.57
C HIS A 111 4.01 11.99 -17.51
N PRO A 112 4.98 12.88 -17.86
CA PRO A 112 4.82 14.33 -17.81
C PRO A 112 3.58 14.86 -18.53
N LYS A 113 3.18 14.24 -19.64
CA LYS A 113 1.97 14.61 -20.40
C LYS A 113 0.66 14.41 -19.65
N ASP A 114 0.64 13.56 -18.62
CA ASP A 114 -0.55 13.23 -17.85
C ASP A 114 -0.62 14.02 -16.53
N ARG A 115 0.46 14.68 -16.12
CA ARG A 115 0.52 15.44 -14.86
C ARG A 115 -0.51 16.58 -14.86
N ASP A 116 -0.52 17.42 -15.92
CA ASP A 116 -1.38 18.60 -15.99
C ASP A 116 -2.86 18.27 -16.23
N LYS A 117 -3.14 17.08 -16.80
CA LYS A 117 -4.51 16.71 -17.19
C LYS A 117 -5.26 15.95 -16.13
N ARG A 118 -4.55 15.33 -15.19
CA ARG A 118 -5.10 14.37 -14.23
C ARG A 118 -4.45 14.52 -12.86
N ASP A 119 -4.28 15.74 -12.45
CA ASP A 119 -3.62 16.11 -11.20
C ASP A 119 -4.59 15.97 -10.01
N CYS A 120 -4.91 14.71 -9.67
CA CYS A 120 -5.67 14.42 -8.46
C CYS A 120 -5.30 13.06 -7.87
N LEU A 121 -5.42 12.95 -6.54
CA LEU A 121 -5.12 11.73 -5.81
C LEU A 121 -5.97 10.55 -6.25
N SER A 122 -7.26 10.76 -6.50
CA SER A 122 -8.18 9.71 -6.94
C SER A 122 -7.71 9.10 -8.27
N TRP A 123 -7.27 9.93 -9.22
CA TRP A 123 -6.71 9.42 -10.46
C TRP A 123 -5.44 8.60 -10.23
N SER A 124 -4.56 9.06 -9.33
CA SER A 124 -3.33 8.34 -8.99
C SER A 124 -3.65 6.97 -8.37
N VAL A 125 -4.67 6.88 -7.52
CA VAL A 125 -5.14 5.61 -6.95
C VAL A 125 -5.63 4.68 -8.05
N ILE A 126 -6.52 5.14 -8.94
CA ILE A 126 -7.07 4.35 -10.04
C ILE A 126 -5.95 3.92 -11.00
N HIS A 127 -5.04 4.83 -11.35
CA HIS A 127 -3.91 4.52 -12.23
C HIS A 127 -3.00 3.44 -11.62
N GLY A 128 -2.73 3.53 -10.33
CA GLY A 128 -1.95 2.54 -9.58
C GLY A 128 -2.61 1.17 -9.59
N ALA A 129 -3.90 1.12 -9.28
CA ALA A 129 -4.65 -0.13 -9.25
C ALA A 129 -4.78 -0.79 -10.63
N LEU A 130 -5.06 0.00 -11.69
CA LEU A 130 -5.07 -0.51 -13.07
C LEU A 130 -3.68 -0.99 -13.52
N SER A 131 -2.61 -0.31 -13.10
CA SER A 131 -1.25 -0.74 -13.41
C SER A 131 -0.92 -2.04 -12.69
N ALA A 132 -1.29 -2.16 -11.41
CA ALA A 132 -1.14 -3.40 -10.65
C ALA A 132 -1.88 -4.56 -11.31
N LEU A 133 -3.13 -4.35 -11.71
CA LEU A 133 -3.94 -5.35 -12.41
C LEU A 133 -3.29 -5.78 -13.74
N LYS A 134 -2.92 -4.82 -14.59
CA LYS A 134 -2.35 -5.08 -15.91
C LYS A 134 -1.00 -5.80 -15.85
N VAL A 135 -0.12 -5.38 -14.94
CA VAL A 135 1.21 -6.01 -14.81
C VAL A 135 1.07 -7.39 -14.21
N SER A 136 0.31 -7.55 -13.14
CA SER A 136 0.09 -8.84 -12.49
C SER A 136 -0.54 -9.86 -13.42
N SER A 137 -1.53 -9.47 -14.23
CA SER A 137 -2.18 -10.37 -15.18
C SER A 137 -1.22 -10.93 -16.25
N LYS A 138 -0.17 -10.18 -16.58
CA LYS A 138 0.88 -10.61 -17.53
C LYS A 138 1.94 -11.51 -16.88
N LEU A 139 2.18 -11.33 -15.59
CA LEU A 139 3.21 -12.08 -14.86
C LEU A 139 2.68 -13.42 -14.35
N SER A 140 1.56 -13.43 -13.66
CA SER A 140 0.97 -14.65 -13.12
C SER A 140 -0.46 -14.41 -12.64
N LYS A 141 -1.34 -15.38 -12.90
CA LYS A 141 -2.72 -15.36 -12.39
C LYS A 141 -2.79 -15.29 -10.85
N TRP A 142 -1.79 -15.81 -10.16
CA TRP A 142 -1.70 -15.80 -8.69
C TRP A 142 -1.36 -14.45 -8.09
N MET A 143 -0.85 -13.52 -8.90
CA MET A 143 -0.47 -12.18 -8.48
C MET A 143 -1.55 -11.13 -8.78
N ILE A 144 -2.65 -11.53 -9.42
CA ILE A 144 -3.76 -10.62 -9.72
C ILE A 144 -4.37 -10.17 -8.38
N PRO A 145 -4.41 -8.86 -8.11
CA PRO A 145 -5.00 -8.37 -6.88
C PRO A 145 -6.50 -8.70 -6.80
N ASP A 146 -6.94 -9.22 -5.66
CA ASP A 146 -8.35 -9.39 -5.34
C ASP A 146 -8.91 -8.13 -4.69
N LYS A 147 -8.03 -7.38 -4.01
CA LYS A 147 -8.38 -6.18 -3.28
C LYS A 147 -7.19 -5.22 -3.21
N TYR A 148 -7.49 -3.95 -3.08
CA TYR A 148 -6.51 -2.88 -2.96
C TYR A 148 -6.61 -2.22 -1.59
N TYR A 149 -5.47 -1.92 -0.99
CA TYR A 149 -5.32 -1.15 0.23
C TYR A 149 -4.64 0.17 -0.12
N VAL A 150 -5.31 1.29 0.05
CA VAL A 150 -4.75 2.62 -0.21
C VAL A 150 -4.20 3.18 1.08
N SER A 151 -2.92 3.56 1.06
CA SER A 151 -2.25 4.25 2.16
C SER A 151 -1.74 5.60 1.67
N PHE A 152 -2.08 6.65 2.38
CA PHE A 152 -1.61 8.00 2.08
C PHE A 152 -0.45 8.36 3.02
N PRO A 153 0.69 8.85 2.49
CA PRO A 153 1.82 9.26 3.35
C PRO A 153 1.47 10.34 4.37
N TYR A 154 0.40 11.07 4.12
CA TYR A 154 -0.04 12.19 4.95
C TYR A 154 -0.88 11.77 6.17
N GLY A 155 -1.44 10.57 6.17
CA GLY A 155 -2.19 10.00 7.28
C GLY A 155 -1.29 9.18 8.19
N ILE A 156 -0.60 9.82 9.14
CA ILE A 156 0.38 9.15 9.98
C ILE A 156 -0.25 8.66 11.28
N PHE A 157 -0.17 7.36 11.52
CA PHE A 157 -0.59 6.72 12.77
C PHE A 157 0.32 5.54 13.09
N ASP A 158 0.15 4.91 14.25
CA ASP A 158 0.91 3.70 14.59
C ASP A 158 0.41 2.48 13.78
N PRO A 159 1.15 2.02 12.77
CA PRO A 159 0.71 0.96 11.86
C PRO A 159 0.59 -0.39 12.56
N ARG A 160 1.20 -0.57 13.75
CA ARG A 160 1.11 -1.81 14.54
C ARG A 160 -0.33 -2.13 14.94
N GLN A 161 -1.19 -1.14 15.03
CA GLN A 161 -2.62 -1.32 15.29
C GLN A 161 -3.31 -2.19 14.22
N LEU A 162 -2.86 -2.13 12.97
CA LEU A 162 -3.42 -2.91 11.86
C LEU A 162 -3.16 -4.42 11.97
N LYS A 163 -2.19 -4.83 12.78
CA LYS A 163 -1.87 -6.25 12.99
C LYS A 163 -3.10 -7.10 13.30
N ASN A 164 -3.96 -6.62 14.17
CA ASN A 164 -5.16 -7.34 14.61
C ASN A 164 -6.29 -7.31 13.57
N TYR A 165 -6.21 -6.41 12.60
CA TYR A 165 -7.24 -6.21 11.58
C TYR A 165 -6.93 -6.86 10.23
N ARG A 166 -5.76 -7.49 10.04
CA ARG A 166 -5.34 -8.13 8.77
C ARG A 166 -6.42 -9.04 8.17
N LYS A 167 -7.06 -9.86 8.99
CA LYS A 167 -8.15 -10.74 8.52
C LYS A 167 -9.34 -9.93 8.03
N LYS A 168 -9.75 -8.90 8.78
CA LYS A 168 -10.85 -8.04 8.40
C LYS A 168 -10.54 -7.27 7.11
N ILE A 169 -9.34 -6.72 6.98
CA ILE A 169 -8.88 -6.02 5.77
C ILE A 169 -9.03 -6.90 4.53
N LYS A 170 -8.70 -8.20 4.64
CA LYS A 170 -8.79 -9.15 3.51
C LYS A 170 -10.21 -9.67 3.25
N THR A 171 -11.07 -9.77 4.25
CA THR A 171 -12.37 -10.45 4.13
C THR A 171 -13.57 -9.52 3.99
N THR A 172 -13.50 -8.30 4.52
CA THR A 172 -14.62 -7.32 4.42
C THR A 172 -14.64 -6.66 3.05
N ASN A 173 -15.84 -6.34 2.55
CA ASN A 173 -15.96 -5.67 1.26
C ASN A 173 -15.23 -4.32 1.29
N ASN A 174 -15.53 -3.47 2.26
CA ASN A 174 -14.85 -2.19 2.42
C ASN A 174 -14.32 -2.06 3.85
N PHE A 175 -13.08 -1.62 3.97
CA PHE A 175 -12.43 -1.36 5.24
C PHE A 175 -11.92 0.09 5.22
N TYR A 176 -12.25 0.85 6.25
CA TYR A 176 -11.83 2.24 6.41
C TYR A 176 -11.08 2.40 7.72
N VAL A 177 -9.95 3.08 7.68
CA VAL A 177 -9.32 3.62 8.88
C VAL A 177 -10.08 4.88 9.27
N SER A 178 -10.46 4.99 10.53
CA SER A 178 -11.17 6.17 11.06
C SER A 178 -10.40 6.78 12.22
N HIS A 179 -10.48 8.11 12.30
CA HIS A 179 -9.98 8.89 13.44
C HIS A 179 -11.04 9.95 13.80
N ASN A 180 -11.45 10.00 15.06
CA ASN A 180 -12.51 10.92 15.55
C ASN A 180 -13.81 10.83 14.74
N ASN A 181 -14.20 9.62 14.30
CA ASN A 181 -15.35 9.36 13.41
C ASN A 181 -15.22 9.95 12.00
N GLU A 182 -14.05 10.38 11.60
CA GLU A 182 -13.76 10.83 10.24
C GLU A 182 -13.01 9.75 9.48
N THR A 183 -13.25 9.68 8.18
CA THR A 183 -12.64 8.74 7.24
C THR A 183 -12.16 9.48 6.00
N VAL A 184 -11.66 8.76 5.01
CA VAL A 184 -11.33 9.32 3.70
C VAL A 184 -12.51 10.04 3.04
N GLU A 185 -13.75 9.66 3.33
CA GLU A 185 -14.97 10.30 2.81
C GLU A 185 -15.13 11.75 3.31
N ASN A 186 -14.51 12.09 4.42
CA ASN A 186 -14.47 13.44 4.98
C ASN A 186 -13.26 14.26 4.50
N ASN A 187 -12.63 13.88 3.40
CA ASN A 187 -11.40 14.48 2.85
C ASN A 187 -10.16 14.35 3.74
N ASN A 188 -10.13 13.37 4.63
CA ASN A 188 -8.94 13.04 5.41
C ASN A 188 -8.07 12.01 4.68
N PHE A 189 -6.75 12.11 4.79
CA PHE A 189 -5.80 11.17 4.21
C PHE A 189 -5.71 9.87 5.02
N LEU A 190 -6.86 9.25 5.30
CA LEU A 190 -6.95 8.00 6.03
C LEU A 190 -7.09 6.82 5.05
N SER A 191 -6.51 5.71 5.43
CA SER A 191 -6.40 4.54 4.56
C SER A 191 -7.74 3.81 4.42
N PHE A 192 -7.94 3.21 3.26
CA PHE A 192 -9.15 2.45 2.95
C PHE A 192 -8.85 1.30 2.00
N THR A 193 -9.85 0.43 1.81
CA THR A 193 -9.75 -0.64 0.83
C THR A 193 -10.91 -0.59 -0.14
N PHE A 194 -10.68 -1.10 -1.35
CA PHE A 194 -11.70 -1.34 -2.36
C PHE A 194 -11.42 -2.62 -3.14
N GLY A 195 -12.46 -3.24 -3.65
CA GLY A 195 -12.38 -4.47 -4.43
C GLY A 195 -12.05 -4.24 -5.91
N LYS A 196 -11.61 -5.28 -6.60
CA LYS A 196 -11.37 -5.23 -8.05
C LYS A 196 -12.66 -5.01 -8.88
N GLU A 197 -13.81 -5.24 -8.29
CA GLU A 197 -15.12 -5.10 -8.96
C GLU A 197 -15.66 -3.67 -8.93
N GLU A 198 -14.94 -2.76 -8.27
CA GLU A 198 -15.31 -1.34 -8.14
C GLU A 198 -14.68 -0.44 -9.22
N PHE A 199 -14.09 -1.05 -10.27
CA PHE A 199 -13.51 -0.35 -11.43
C PHE A 199 -14.49 -0.21 -12.59
#